data_894f6ef097ebb7d869bb34e53e8d1b4f
#
_entry.id   894f6ef097ebb7d869bb34e53e8d1b4f
#
_cell.length_a   1.000
_cell.length_b   1.000
_cell.length_c   1.000
_cell.angle_alpha   90.00
_cell.angle_beta   90.00
_cell.angle_gamma   90.00
#
_symmetry.space_group_name_H-M   'P 1'
#
loop_
_entity.id
_entity.type
_entity.pdbx_description
1 polymer ?
#
loop_
_entity_poly.entity_id
_entity_poly.type
_entity_poly.pdbx_seq_one_letter_code
_entity_poly.pdbx_strand_id
1 'polypeptide(L)'
;IMELLGQVGEHGQTPEIATLGPVAAFNALAYDLEFTEDTPGTIILDIGTTATDMIIAEAGRVWVRTFPLGGHQFTDALVTSFKLSYSKAERLKREAEQTKHARHVFQAMRPVFTDLVQEVQRSIGYYQSVHAGADLKRLIGLGSTFRLPGLRKYLKQQLHMDIYRIEEFKRATAPEGREAEFDEASLNLATAYGLALQGLGQATLQANVMPVKVVRDSMWRRKRVWFGAAAGLAAAATAGFFVRPLMDMTAMNSV
;
A
#
# COMPACT_ATOMS: atom_id res chain seq x y z
N ILE A 1 -12.78 -8.09 0.19
CA ILE A 1 -12.65 -7.19 1.36
C ILE A 1 -13.40 -7.77 2.56
N MET A 2 -14.70 -8.11 2.45
CA MET A 2 -15.48 -8.65 3.58
C MET A 2 -14.86 -9.92 4.19
N GLU A 3 -14.39 -10.84 3.37
CA GLU A 3 -13.70 -12.05 3.80
C GLU A 3 -12.41 -11.73 4.58
N LEU A 4 -11.58 -10.83 4.04
CA LEU A 4 -10.35 -10.38 4.71
C LEU A 4 -10.66 -9.71 6.07
N LEU A 5 -11.67 -8.85 6.11
CA LEU A 5 -12.11 -8.22 7.37
C LEU A 5 -12.64 -9.24 8.38
N GLY A 6 -13.29 -10.32 7.90
CA GLY A 6 -13.70 -11.46 8.74
C GLY A 6 -12.51 -12.16 9.38
N GLN A 7 -11.50 -12.53 8.56
CA GLN A 7 -10.28 -13.17 9.05
C GLN A 7 -9.53 -12.32 10.08
N VAL A 8 -9.39 -11.00 9.81
CA VAL A 8 -8.74 -10.08 10.77
C VAL A 8 -9.56 -9.95 12.05
N GLY A 9 -10.90 -9.96 11.94
CA GLY A 9 -11.82 -9.92 13.07
C GLY A 9 -11.75 -11.17 13.97
N GLU A 10 -11.52 -12.35 13.39
CA GLU A 10 -11.31 -13.60 14.15
C GLU A 10 -10.09 -13.53 15.07
N HIS A 11 -9.10 -12.72 14.72
CA HIS A 11 -7.92 -12.45 15.55
C HIS A 11 -8.13 -11.26 16.53
N GLY A 12 -9.36 -10.81 16.73
CA GLY A 12 -9.69 -9.73 17.66
C GLY A 12 -9.29 -8.33 17.19
N GLN A 13 -8.87 -8.19 15.94
CA GLN A 13 -8.48 -6.90 15.36
C GLN A 13 -9.67 -6.26 14.63
N THR A 14 -9.84 -4.97 14.81
CA THR A 14 -10.90 -4.20 14.13
C THR A 14 -10.25 -3.09 13.32
N PRO A 15 -9.98 -3.30 12.02
CA PRO A 15 -9.38 -2.28 11.19
C PRO A 15 -10.33 -1.08 11.04
N GLU A 16 -9.78 0.11 11.17
CA GLU A 16 -10.53 1.37 11.03
C GLU A 16 -10.54 1.86 9.58
N ILE A 17 -9.50 1.55 8.82
CA ILE A 17 -9.29 1.99 7.44
C ILE A 17 -8.86 0.78 6.62
N ALA A 18 -9.40 0.65 5.43
CA ALA A 18 -8.90 -0.22 4.39
C ALA A 18 -8.53 0.64 3.18
N THR A 19 -7.30 0.46 2.67
CA THR A 19 -6.84 1.18 1.48
C THR A 19 -6.25 0.23 0.46
N LEU A 20 -5.85 0.76 -0.69
CA LEU A 20 -5.20 0.00 -1.75
C LEU A 20 -3.68 0.06 -1.57
N GLY A 21 -3.00 -1.08 -1.73
CA GLY A 21 -1.54 -1.16 -1.67
C GLY A 21 -0.83 -0.08 -2.51
N PRO A 22 -1.19 0.10 -3.79
CA PRO A 22 -0.61 1.15 -4.63
C PRO A 22 -0.79 2.56 -4.10
N VAL A 23 -1.94 2.86 -3.46
CA VAL A 23 -2.16 4.18 -2.85
C VAL A 23 -1.25 4.38 -1.65
N ALA A 24 -1.07 3.35 -0.84
CA ALA A 24 -0.13 3.41 0.28
C ALA A 24 1.31 3.59 -0.22
N ALA A 25 1.75 2.83 -1.22
CA ALA A 25 3.07 3.00 -1.83
C ALA A 25 3.29 4.41 -2.40
N PHE A 26 2.27 4.98 -3.07
CA PHE A 26 2.30 6.37 -3.50
C PHE A 26 2.49 7.33 -2.32
N ASN A 27 1.70 7.18 -1.26
CA ASN A 27 1.77 8.06 -0.08
C ASN A 27 3.17 8.03 0.56
N ALA A 28 3.80 6.85 0.66
CA ALA A 28 5.16 6.72 1.16
C ALA A 28 6.15 7.55 0.33
N LEU A 29 6.12 7.40 -0.99
CA LEU A 29 7.05 8.12 -1.86
C LEU A 29 6.73 9.61 -1.97
N ALA A 30 5.46 9.98 -1.99
CA ALA A 30 5.05 11.38 -2.02
C ALA A 30 5.50 12.14 -0.76
N TYR A 31 5.42 11.49 0.40
CA TYR A 31 5.91 12.04 1.66
C TYR A 31 7.43 12.08 1.72
N ASP A 32 8.09 10.96 1.41
CA ASP A 32 9.53 10.79 1.56
C ASP A 32 10.34 11.64 0.58
N LEU A 33 9.83 11.79 -0.65
CA LEU A 33 10.45 12.55 -1.74
C LEU A 33 9.84 13.95 -1.92
N GLU A 34 8.95 14.37 -1.02
CA GLU A 34 8.31 15.70 -1.01
C GLU A 34 7.65 16.05 -2.34
N PHE A 35 6.75 15.19 -2.83
CA PHE A 35 6.03 15.46 -4.07
C PHE A 35 5.14 16.69 -3.93
N THR A 36 5.24 17.58 -4.92
CA THR A 36 4.44 18.80 -5.07
C THR A 36 3.71 18.78 -6.41
N GLU A 37 2.90 19.78 -6.69
CA GLU A 37 2.25 19.96 -7.99
C GLU A 37 3.26 20.15 -9.14
N ASP A 38 4.43 20.72 -8.84
CA ASP A 38 5.54 20.92 -9.79
C ASP A 38 6.42 19.67 -9.96
N THR A 39 6.15 18.61 -9.21
CA THR A 39 6.92 17.37 -9.34
C THR A 39 6.73 16.78 -10.73
N PRO A 40 7.83 16.48 -11.47
CA PRO A 40 7.74 15.89 -12.79
C PRO A 40 6.90 14.62 -12.79
N GLY A 41 6.16 14.38 -13.88
CA GLY A 41 5.37 13.17 -14.05
C GLY A 41 6.20 11.94 -13.72
N THR A 42 5.78 11.18 -12.73
CA THR A 42 6.53 10.08 -12.13
C THR A 42 5.73 8.79 -12.22
N ILE A 43 6.36 7.75 -12.74
CA ILE A 43 5.85 6.38 -12.69
C ILE A 43 6.45 5.71 -11.45
N ILE A 44 5.62 5.09 -10.63
CA ILE A 44 6.05 4.19 -9.57
C ILE A 44 5.68 2.78 -10.02
N LEU A 45 6.65 1.87 -10.03
CA LEU A 45 6.47 0.50 -10.48
C LEU A 45 6.82 -0.44 -9.34
N ASP A 46 5.81 -0.98 -8.67
CA ASP A 46 5.97 -1.94 -7.58
C ASP A 46 5.82 -3.37 -8.11
N ILE A 47 6.94 -4.05 -8.28
CA ILE A 47 6.96 -5.42 -8.80
C ILE A 47 6.88 -6.39 -7.63
N GLY A 48 5.65 -6.80 -7.33
CA GLY A 48 5.36 -7.81 -6.31
C GLY A 48 5.70 -9.24 -6.77
N THR A 49 5.22 -10.22 -6.02
CA THR A 49 5.49 -11.65 -6.29
C THR A 49 4.71 -12.16 -7.50
N THR A 50 3.42 -11.84 -7.59
CA THR A 50 2.48 -12.36 -8.61
C THR A 50 1.97 -11.29 -9.56
N ALA A 51 2.02 -10.03 -9.16
CA ALA A 51 1.50 -8.90 -9.91
C ALA A 51 2.41 -7.70 -9.73
N THR A 52 2.29 -6.75 -10.66
CA THR A 52 2.96 -5.45 -10.62
C THR A 52 1.91 -4.36 -10.54
N ASP A 53 2.07 -3.48 -9.57
CA ASP A 53 1.31 -2.24 -9.47
C ASP A 53 2.08 -1.11 -10.15
N MET A 54 1.43 -0.48 -11.10
CA MET A 54 1.93 0.72 -11.77
C MET A 54 1.10 1.92 -11.35
N ILE A 55 1.76 2.89 -10.77
CA ILE A 55 1.16 4.15 -10.34
C ILE A 55 1.76 5.27 -11.17
N ILE A 56 0.93 6.13 -11.74
CA ILE A 56 1.36 7.36 -12.40
C ILE A 56 0.90 8.54 -11.56
N ALA A 57 1.85 9.35 -11.12
CA ALA A 57 1.63 10.56 -10.35
C ALA A 57 2.07 11.77 -11.17
N GLU A 58 1.14 12.66 -11.48
CA GLU A 58 1.39 13.85 -12.30
C GLU A 58 0.38 14.96 -11.98
N ALA A 59 0.85 16.16 -11.74
CA ALA A 59 0.02 17.37 -11.63
C ALA A 59 -1.22 17.19 -10.70
N GLY A 60 -1.01 16.68 -9.50
CA GLY A 60 -2.08 16.44 -8.51
C GLY A 60 -2.99 15.24 -8.81
N ARG A 61 -2.71 14.46 -9.82
CA ARG A 61 -3.45 13.25 -10.18
C ARG A 61 -2.66 11.98 -9.88
N VAL A 62 -3.37 10.95 -9.47
CA VAL A 62 -2.81 9.59 -9.28
C VAL A 62 -3.65 8.62 -10.06
N TRP A 63 -3.01 7.89 -10.97
CA TRP A 63 -3.62 6.82 -11.74
C TRP A 63 -2.95 5.49 -11.40
N VAL A 64 -3.72 4.44 -11.26
CA VAL A 64 -3.23 3.12 -10.83
C VAL A 64 -3.71 2.05 -11.81
N ARG A 65 -2.81 1.14 -12.14
CA ARG A 65 -3.12 -0.10 -12.85
C ARG A 65 -2.31 -1.24 -12.28
N THR A 66 -2.96 -2.38 -12.04
CA THR A 66 -2.33 -3.65 -11.70
C THR A 66 -2.34 -4.59 -12.89
N PHE A 67 -1.25 -5.28 -13.15
CA PHE A 67 -1.19 -6.33 -14.17
C PHE A 67 -0.50 -7.60 -13.63
N PRO A 68 -0.90 -8.81 -14.11
CA PRO A 68 -0.48 -10.10 -13.54
C PRO A 68 0.91 -10.54 -14.02
N LEU A 69 1.92 -9.73 -13.77
CA LEU A 69 3.32 -10.04 -14.00
C LEU A 69 4.11 -9.65 -12.75
N GLY A 70 4.86 -10.57 -12.17
CA GLY A 70 5.63 -10.34 -10.96
C GLY A 70 6.87 -11.23 -10.86
N GLY A 71 7.44 -11.32 -9.67
CA GLY A 71 8.66 -12.09 -9.39
C GLY A 71 8.60 -13.57 -9.74
N HIS A 72 7.39 -14.18 -9.73
CA HIS A 72 7.19 -15.58 -10.09
C HIS A 72 7.58 -15.88 -11.54
N GLN A 73 7.17 -15.04 -12.49
CA GLN A 73 7.46 -15.24 -13.91
C GLN A 73 8.96 -15.26 -14.19
N PHE A 74 9.73 -14.45 -13.45
CA PHE A 74 11.21 -14.49 -13.54
C PHE A 74 11.78 -15.81 -13.00
N THR A 75 11.21 -16.32 -11.89
CA THR A 75 11.62 -17.61 -11.35
C THR A 75 11.27 -18.75 -12.30
N ASP A 76 10.07 -18.76 -12.88
CA ASP A 76 9.60 -19.76 -13.83
C ASP A 76 10.46 -19.78 -15.12
N ALA A 77 10.90 -18.61 -15.59
CA ALA A 77 11.83 -18.51 -16.72
C ALA A 77 13.16 -19.20 -16.40
N LEU A 78 13.66 -19.09 -15.17
CA LEU A 78 14.88 -19.81 -14.74
C LEU A 78 14.63 -21.31 -14.55
N VAL A 79 13.47 -21.71 -13.99
CA VAL A 79 13.06 -23.12 -13.90
C VAL A 79 13.10 -23.76 -15.28
N THR A 80 12.49 -23.13 -16.25
CA THR A 80 12.38 -23.62 -17.62
C THR A 80 13.75 -23.66 -18.32
N SER A 81 14.52 -22.57 -18.23
CA SER A 81 15.79 -22.43 -18.95
C SER A 81 16.88 -23.35 -18.40
N PHE A 82 16.93 -23.52 -17.09
CA PHE A 82 17.99 -24.30 -16.43
C PHE A 82 17.54 -25.64 -15.90
N LYS A 83 16.26 -26.01 -16.09
CA LYS A 83 15.65 -27.24 -15.57
C LYS A 83 15.85 -27.42 -14.06
N LEU A 84 15.71 -26.34 -13.32
CA LEU A 84 15.87 -26.30 -11.87
C LEU A 84 14.52 -26.54 -11.16
N SER A 85 14.58 -26.98 -9.91
CA SER A 85 13.41 -26.87 -9.03
C SER A 85 13.13 -25.40 -8.72
N TYR A 86 11.86 -25.07 -8.44
CA TYR A 86 11.45 -23.69 -8.14
C TYR A 86 12.30 -23.04 -7.03
N SER A 87 12.56 -23.77 -5.94
CA SER A 87 13.37 -23.25 -4.82
C SER A 87 14.82 -22.92 -5.23
N LYS A 88 15.42 -23.76 -6.11
CA LYS A 88 16.77 -23.48 -6.63
C LYS A 88 16.77 -22.31 -7.60
N ALA A 89 15.75 -22.19 -8.45
CA ALA A 89 15.61 -21.08 -9.37
C ALA A 89 15.36 -19.74 -8.62
N GLU A 90 14.53 -19.77 -7.58
CA GLU A 90 14.29 -18.59 -6.73
C GLU A 90 15.56 -18.13 -6.02
N ARG A 91 16.35 -19.07 -5.48
CA ARG A 91 17.67 -18.75 -4.90
C ARG A 91 18.62 -18.17 -5.95
N LEU A 92 18.70 -18.77 -7.12
CA LEU A 92 19.54 -18.28 -8.22
C LEU A 92 19.14 -16.87 -8.66
N LYS A 93 17.84 -16.58 -8.68
CA LYS A 93 17.31 -15.25 -8.98
C LYS A 93 17.77 -14.21 -7.93
N ARG A 94 17.68 -14.54 -6.64
CA ARG A 94 18.09 -13.64 -5.55
C ARG A 94 19.59 -13.39 -5.53
N GLU A 95 20.39 -14.43 -5.85
CA GLU A 95 21.85 -14.38 -5.87
C GLU A 95 22.41 -13.98 -7.25
N ALA A 96 21.56 -13.53 -8.17
CA ALA A 96 21.92 -13.31 -9.58
C ALA A 96 23.05 -12.29 -9.76
N GLU A 97 23.18 -11.28 -8.90
CA GLU A 97 24.29 -10.31 -8.95
C GLU A 97 25.64 -10.92 -8.56
N GLN A 98 25.63 -11.93 -7.68
CA GLN A 98 26.84 -12.54 -7.11
C GLN A 98 27.33 -13.73 -7.91
N THR A 99 26.52 -14.24 -8.84
CA THR A 99 26.87 -15.43 -9.62
C THR A 99 27.83 -15.10 -10.76
N LYS A 100 28.79 -16.00 -11.00
CA LYS A 100 29.69 -15.95 -12.17
C LYS A 100 28.92 -16.03 -13.51
N HIS A 101 27.67 -16.46 -13.47
CA HIS A 101 26.82 -16.67 -14.65
C HIS A 101 25.72 -15.61 -14.79
N ALA A 102 25.86 -14.43 -14.16
CA ALA A 102 24.87 -13.34 -14.18
C ALA A 102 24.33 -13.04 -15.58
N ARG A 103 25.19 -13.07 -16.60
CA ARG A 103 24.78 -12.84 -17.99
C ARG A 103 23.81 -13.91 -18.51
N HIS A 104 24.03 -15.16 -18.21
CA HIS A 104 23.13 -16.27 -18.63
C HIS A 104 21.80 -16.21 -17.87
N VAL A 105 21.85 -15.89 -16.58
CA VAL A 105 20.65 -15.68 -15.76
C VAL A 105 19.81 -14.53 -16.33
N PHE A 106 20.44 -13.40 -16.68
CA PHE A 106 19.76 -12.29 -17.33
C PHE A 106 19.15 -12.70 -18.69
N GLN A 107 19.90 -13.46 -19.53
CA GLN A 107 19.40 -13.91 -20.83
C GLN A 107 18.18 -14.82 -20.68
N ALA A 108 18.17 -15.71 -19.68
CA ALA A 108 17.04 -16.59 -19.40
C ALA A 108 15.77 -15.82 -18.97
N MET A 109 15.94 -14.72 -18.24
CA MET A 109 14.82 -13.84 -17.79
C MET A 109 14.40 -12.79 -18.84
N ARG A 110 15.17 -12.63 -19.93
CA ARG A 110 14.93 -11.57 -20.92
C ARG A 110 13.50 -11.56 -21.51
N PRO A 111 12.85 -12.68 -21.83
CA PRO A 111 11.46 -12.66 -22.30
C PRO A 111 10.54 -11.96 -21.30
N VAL A 112 10.66 -12.26 -19.99
CA VAL A 112 9.85 -11.65 -18.93
C VAL A 112 10.14 -10.15 -18.81
N PHE A 113 11.38 -9.71 -18.99
CA PHE A 113 11.69 -8.28 -19.06
C PHE A 113 11.00 -7.60 -20.25
N THR A 114 10.93 -8.28 -21.39
CA THR A 114 10.24 -7.75 -22.58
C THR A 114 8.74 -7.62 -22.31
N ASP A 115 8.11 -8.63 -21.73
CA ASP A 115 6.68 -8.59 -21.36
C ASP A 115 6.39 -7.48 -20.36
N LEU A 116 7.26 -7.29 -19.35
CA LEU A 116 7.15 -6.21 -18.38
C LEU A 116 7.18 -4.83 -19.09
N VAL A 117 8.14 -4.63 -19.98
CA VAL A 117 8.26 -3.38 -20.77
C VAL A 117 7.00 -3.15 -21.59
N GLN A 118 6.47 -4.16 -22.26
CA GLN A 118 5.26 -4.05 -23.08
C GLN A 118 4.05 -3.64 -22.25
N GLU A 119 3.88 -4.22 -21.04
CA GLU A 119 2.78 -3.83 -20.14
C GLU A 119 2.94 -2.39 -19.64
N VAL A 120 4.17 -1.97 -19.32
CA VAL A 120 4.46 -0.58 -18.91
C VAL A 120 4.19 0.39 -20.09
N GLN A 121 4.69 0.10 -21.29
CA GLN A 121 4.48 0.94 -22.47
C GLN A 121 3.00 1.03 -22.86
N ARG A 122 2.25 -0.08 -22.79
CA ARG A 122 0.79 -0.10 -23.00
C ARG A 122 0.07 0.80 -21.99
N SER A 123 0.50 0.75 -20.74
CA SER A 123 -0.08 1.57 -19.66
C SER A 123 0.22 3.07 -19.87
N ILE A 124 1.45 3.40 -20.24
CA ILE A 124 1.86 4.78 -20.57
C ILE A 124 1.04 5.29 -21.75
N GLY A 125 0.95 4.52 -22.84
CA GLY A 125 0.19 4.90 -24.02
C GLY A 125 -1.30 5.13 -23.73
N TYR A 126 -1.91 4.27 -22.91
CA TYR A 126 -3.28 4.47 -22.46
C TYR A 126 -3.42 5.75 -21.63
N TYR A 127 -2.55 5.95 -20.64
CA TYR A 127 -2.58 7.15 -19.81
C TYR A 127 -2.46 8.43 -20.64
N GLN A 128 -1.52 8.49 -21.58
CA GLN A 128 -1.30 9.63 -22.47
C GLN A 128 -2.47 9.85 -23.44
N SER A 129 -3.17 8.79 -23.86
CA SER A 129 -4.36 8.92 -24.70
C SER A 129 -5.55 9.58 -23.98
N VAL A 130 -5.64 9.42 -22.67
CA VAL A 130 -6.70 9.99 -21.83
C VAL A 130 -6.30 11.37 -21.28
N HIS A 131 -5.00 11.59 -21.08
CA HIS A 131 -4.45 12.82 -20.51
C HIS A 131 -3.52 13.49 -21.53
N ALA A 132 -4.11 14.34 -22.36
CA ALA A 132 -3.35 15.12 -23.36
C ALA A 132 -2.32 16.03 -22.67
N GLY A 133 -1.06 15.96 -23.11
CA GLY A 133 0.04 16.73 -22.53
C GLY A 133 0.72 16.08 -21.33
N ALA A 134 0.40 14.83 -21.01
CA ALA A 134 1.11 14.09 -19.97
C ALA A 134 2.61 13.96 -20.30
N ASP A 135 3.46 14.38 -19.37
CA ASP A 135 4.92 14.44 -19.52
C ASP A 135 5.60 13.61 -18.42
N LEU A 136 5.73 12.32 -18.69
CA LEU A 136 6.32 11.36 -17.76
C LEU A 136 7.84 11.33 -17.90
N LYS A 137 8.56 11.79 -16.89
CA LYS A 137 10.02 12.00 -16.93
C LYS A 137 10.83 10.88 -16.30
N ARG A 138 10.28 10.20 -15.29
CA ARG A 138 11.04 9.25 -14.48
C ARG A 138 10.19 8.08 -14.03
N LEU A 139 10.87 6.97 -13.73
CA LEU A 139 10.29 5.79 -13.12
C LEU A 139 11.04 5.47 -11.82
N ILE A 140 10.30 5.23 -10.74
CA ILE A 140 10.81 4.78 -9.45
C ILE A 140 10.37 3.34 -9.24
N GLY A 141 11.32 2.45 -9.06
CA GLY A 141 11.08 1.02 -8.85
C GLY A 141 11.00 0.65 -7.38
N LEU A 142 10.00 -0.15 -7.05
CA LEU A 142 9.77 -0.79 -5.76
C LEU A 142 9.71 -2.31 -5.94
N GLY A 143 9.81 -3.02 -4.82
CA GLY A 143 9.80 -4.48 -4.80
C GLY A 143 11.18 -5.09 -5.02
N SER A 144 11.42 -6.23 -4.40
CA SER A 144 12.72 -6.93 -4.44
C SER A 144 13.18 -7.31 -5.85
N THR A 145 12.25 -7.43 -6.81
CA THR A 145 12.54 -7.71 -8.21
C THR A 145 13.38 -6.59 -8.86
N PHE A 146 13.33 -5.35 -8.37
CA PHE A 146 14.19 -4.27 -8.85
C PHE A 146 15.69 -4.44 -8.51
N ARG A 147 16.03 -5.43 -7.70
CA ARG A 147 17.42 -5.85 -7.45
C ARG A 147 17.97 -6.76 -8.55
N LEU A 148 17.13 -7.21 -9.49
CA LEU A 148 17.61 -8.08 -10.58
C LEU A 148 18.65 -7.37 -11.44
N PRO A 149 19.81 -8.03 -11.67
CA PRO A 149 20.89 -7.46 -12.43
C PRO A 149 20.42 -7.14 -13.86
N GLY A 150 20.72 -5.95 -14.31
CA GLY A 150 20.38 -5.51 -15.67
C GLY A 150 18.95 -4.99 -15.86
N LEU A 151 18.00 -5.22 -14.95
CA LEU A 151 16.62 -4.76 -15.10
C LEU A 151 16.53 -3.24 -15.25
N ARG A 152 17.17 -2.45 -14.39
CA ARG A 152 17.20 -0.98 -14.48
C ARG A 152 17.74 -0.50 -15.82
N LYS A 153 18.87 -1.07 -16.24
CA LYS A 153 19.49 -0.72 -17.52
C LYS A 153 18.58 -1.05 -18.68
N TYR A 154 17.94 -2.21 -18.66
CA TYR A 154 17.02 -2.65 -19.68
C TYR A 154 15.79 -1.74 -19.76
N LEU A 155 15.14 -1.43 -18.63
CA LEU A 155 14.02 -0.49 -18.57
C LEU A 155 14.41 0.90 -19.09
N LYS A 156 15.58 1.44 -18.69
CA LYS A 156 16.06 2.74 -19.17
C LYS A 156 16.22 2.77 -20.68
N GLN A 157 16.76 1.70 -21.26
CA GLN A 157 16.96 1.58 -22.72
C GLN A 157 15.64 1.46 -23.50
N GLN A 158 14.64 0.77 -22.94
CA GLN A 158 13.38 0.49 -23.63
C GLN A 158 12.33 1.60 -23.44
N LEU A 159 12.34 2.27 -22.30
CA LEU A 159 11.36 3.31 -21.96
C LEU A 159 11.88 4.73 -22.25
N HIS A 160 13.18 4.89 -22.51
CA HIS A 160 13.84 6.19 -22.76
C HIS A 160 13.59 7.24 -21.66
N MET A 161 13.54 6.79 -20.40
CA MET A 161 13.35 7.64 -19.22
C MET A 161 14.33 7.27 -18.11
N ASP A 162 14.49 8.16 -17.13
CA ASP A 162 15.33 7.87 -15.99
C ASP A 162 14.66 6.88 -15.03
N ILE A 163 15.42 5.85 -14.66
CA ILE A 163 14.96 4.77 -13.79
C ILE A 163 15.72 4.84 -12.47
N TYR A 164 14.98 5.06 -11.40
CA TYR A 164 15.48 5.10 -10.04
C TYR A 164 15.02 3.87 -9.25
N ARG A 165 15.74 3.55 -8.21
CA ARG A 165 15.38 2.54 -7.21
C ARG A 165 15.51 3.19 -5.85
N ILE A 166 14.54 2.97 -4.97
CA ILE A 166 14.66 3.40 -3.58
C ILE A 166 15.74 2.54 -2.91
N GLU A 167 16.75 3.19 -2.37
CA GLU A 167 17.82 2.53 -1.60
C GLU A 167 17.60 2.72 -0.11
N GLU A 168 17.12 3.88 0.29
CA GLU A 168 16.75 4.24 1.66
C GLU A 168 15.56 5.20 1.68
N PHE A 169 14.84 5.28 2.77
CA PHE A 169 13.87 6.33 3.02
C PHE A 169 14.55 7.51 3.71
N LYS A 170 14.30 8.72 3.22
CA LYS A 170 14.93 9.94 3.74
C LYS A 170 14.29 10.43 5.03
N ARG A 171 13.02 10.15 5.24
CA ARG A 171 12.20 10.67 6.35
C ARG A 171 11.76 9.59 7.34
N ALA A 172 12.17 8.35 7.14
CA ALA A 172 11.98 7.26 8.07
C ALA A 172 13.33 6.79 8.59
N THR A 173 13.48 6.72 9.92
CA THR A 173 14.68 6.25 10.57
C THR A 173 14.51 4.80 11.00
N ALA A 174 15.56 4.01 10.81
CA ALA A 174 15.62 2.65 11.31
C ALA A 174 15.63 2.62 12.85
N PRO A 175 15.10 1.57 13.47
CA PRO A 175 15.36 1.29 14.87
C PRO A 175 16.88 1.14 15.12
N GLU A 176 17.33 1.59 16.29
CA GLU A 176 18.75 1.53 16.69
C GLU A 176 19.29 0.09 16.56
N GLY A 177 20.42 -0.05 15.87
CA GLY A 177 21.09 -1.34 15.63
C GLY A 177 20.48 -2.19 14.53
N ARG A 178 19.47 -1.70 13.78
CA ARG A 178 18.83 -2.42 12.67
C ARG A 178 18.85 -1.65 11.35
N GLU A 179 19.75 -0.71 11.21
CA GLU A 179 19.84 0.17 10.04
C GLU A 179 20.03 -0.64 8.74
N ALA A 180 20.98 -1.58 8.75
CA ALA A 180 21.26 -2.40 7.57
C ALA A 180 20.07 -3.29 7.14
N GLU A 181 19.32 -3.85 8.09
CA GLU A 181 18.09 -4.63 7.79
C GLU A 181 16.99 -3.73 7.22
N PHE A 182 16.87 -2.52 7.75
CA PHE A 182 15.88 -1.54 7.29
C PHE A 182 16.15 -1.10 5.86
N ASP A 183 17.40 -0.75 5.54
CA ASP A 183 17.84 -0.35 4.21
C ASP A 183 17.66 -1.51 3.20
N GLU A 184 18.01 -2.73 3.63
CA GLU A 184 17.77 -3.90 2.81
C GLU A 184 16.27 -4.13 2.53
N ALA A 185 15.41 -3.84 3.49
CA ALA A 185 13.97 -4.02 3.36
C ALA A 185 13.27 -2.85 2.65
N SER A 186 13.91 -1.68 2.48
CA SER A 186 13.32 -0.43 1.99
C SER A 186 12.46 -0.59 0.73
N LEU A 187 12.93 -1.38 -0.25
CA LEU A 187 12.20 -1.67 -1.49
C LEU A 187 10.83 -2.33 -1.28
N ASN A 188 10.64 -3.05 -0.16
CA ASN A 188 9.43 -3.79 0.16
C ASN A 188 8.59 -3.12 1.24
N LEU A 189 9.09 -2.07 1.88
CA LEU A 189 8.42 -1.39 3.00
C LEU A 189 7.55 -0.22 2.60
N ALA A 190 7.57 0.21 1.32
CA ALA A 190 6.84 1.39 0.87
C ALA A 190 5.34 1.32 1.21
N THR A 191 4.69 0.18 0.98
CA THR A 191 3.27 0.01 1.34
C THR A 191 3.03 0.12 2.83
N ALA A 192 3.86 -0.51 3.67
CA ALA A 192 3.73 -0.44 5.13
C ALA A 192 3.99 0.98 5.65
N TYR A 193 4.98 1.68 5.09
CA TYR A 193 5.28 3.06 5.41
C TYR A 193 4.11 3.99 5.07
N GLY A 194 3.54 3.85 3.88
CA GLY A 194 2.38 4.64 3.46
C GLY A 194 1.12 4.37 4.28
N LEU A 195 0.91 3.13 4.73
CA LEU A 195 -0.16 2.79 5.68
C LEU A 195 0.05 3.47 7.05
N ALA A 196 1.28 3.48 7.55
CA ALA A 196 1.62 4.18 8.78
C ALA A 196 1.36 5.69 8.67
N LEU A 197 1.76 6.32 7.55
CA LEU A 197 1.47 7.73 7.27
C LEU A 197 -0.03 8.01 7.23
N GLN A 198 -0.82 7.12 6.65
CA GLN A 198 -2.27 7.26 6.62
C GLN A 198 -2.87 7.16 8.03
N GLY A 199 -2.38 6.23 8.86
CA GLY A 199 -2.78 6.11 10.27
C GLY A 199 -2.44 7.35 11.10
N LEU A 200 -1.33 8.03 10.78
CA LEU A 200 -0.90 9.29 11.41
C LEU A 200 -1.58 10.54 10.84
N GLY A 201 -2.41 10.40 9.81
CA GLY A 201 -3.07 11.52 9.14
C GLY A 201 -2.11 12.37 8.26
N GLN A 202 -0.95 11.83 7.91
CA GLN A 202 0.08 12.51 7.10
C GLN A 202 0.11 12.05 5.63
N ALA A 203 -0.83 11.20 5.23
CA ALA A 203 -0.92 10.73 3.86
C ALA A 203 -1.42 11.82 2.92
N THR A 204 -0.77 11.98 1.77
CA THR A 204 -1.15 12.93 0.71
C THR A 204 -2.50 12.55 0.09
N LEU A 205 -2.72 11.26 -0.13
CA LEU A 205 -3.97 10.73 -0.68
C LEU A 205 -4.65 9.83 0.35
N GLN A 206 -5.81 10.26 0.83
CA GLN A 206 -6.61 9.48 1.76
C GLN A 206 -7.66 8.68 0.98
N ALA A 207 -7.43 7.39 0.83
CA ALA A 207 -8.40 6.47 0.25
C ALA A 207 -8.86 5.47 1.33
N ASN A 208 -10.17 5.32 1.46
CA ASN A 208 -10.76 4.33 2.34
C ASN A 208 -11.82 3.54 1.56
N VAL A 209 -11.49 2.29 1.27
CA VAL A 209 -12.37 1.34 0.56
C VAL A 209 -13.14 0.43 1.54
N MET A 210 -13.22 0.82 2.81
CA MET A 210 -13.98 0.12 3.82
C MET A 210 -15.47 0.07 3.43
N PRO A 211 -16.13 -1.10 3.45
CA PRO A 211 -17.55 -1.18 3.18
C PRO A 211 -18.38 -0.31 4.13
N VAL A 212 -19.30 0.48 3.56
CA VAL A 212 -20.14 1.43 4.32
C VAL A 212 -20.84 0.77 5.51
N LYS A 213 -21.26 -0.48 5.37
CA LYS A 213 -21.87 -1.26 6.46
C LYS A 213 -20.93 -1.38 7.67
N VAL A 214 -19.65 -1.72 7.43
CA VAL A 214 -18.66 -1.88 8.51
C VAL A 214 -18.37 -0.55 9.19
N VAL A 215 -18.20 0.52 8.42
CA VAL A 215 -18.01 1.88 8.95
C VAL A 215 -19.22 2.29 9.81
N ARG A 216 -20.43 2.07 9.32
CA ARG A 216 -21.65 2.39 10.06
C ARG A 216 -21.77 1.59 11.36
N ASP A 217 -21.50 0.29 11.32
CA ASP A 217 -21.58 -0.57 12.49
C ASP A 217 -20.53 -0.20 13.54
N SER A 218 -19.34 0.23 13.12
CA SER A 218 -18.28 0.73 14.02
C SER A 218 -18.69 2.06 14.67
N MET A 219 -19.26 2.99 13.89
CA MET A 219 -19.79 4.25 14.42
C MET A 219 -20.91 4.03 15.44
N TRP A 220 -21.84 3.12 15.16
CA TRP A 220 -22.91 2.80 16.09
C TRP A 220 -22.40 2.16 17.38
N ARG A 221 -21.40 1.28 17.31
CA ARG A 221 -20.74 0.70 18.49
C ARG A 221 -20.12 1.77 19.39
N ARG A 222 -19.39 2.75 18.81
CA ARG A 222 -18.81 3.88 19.57
C ARG A 222 -19.87 4.77 20.20
N LYS A 223 -20.96 5.04 19.49
CA LYS A 223 -22.06 5.89 19.99
C LYS A 223 -22.94 5.21 21.03
N ARG A 224 -23.01 3.88 21.04
CA ARG A 224 -23.87 3.11 21.93
C ARG A 224 -23.66 3.43 23.43
N VAL A 225 -22.41 3.67 23.83
CA VAL A 225 -22.05 4.05 25.20
C VAL A 225 -22.66 5.41 25.54
N TRP A 226 -22.57 6.38 24.63
CA TRP A 226 -23.13 7.73 24.83
C TRP A 226 -24.66 7.73 24.86
N PHE A 227 -25.30 6.93 24.02
CA PHE A 227 -26.75 6.76 24.06
C PHE A 227 -27.19 6.07 25.37
N GLY A 228 -26.43 5.09 25.87
CA GLY A 228 -26.68 4.49 27.18
C GLY A 228 -26.55 5.48 28.32
N ALA A 229 -25.51 6.31 28.32
CA ALA A 229 -25.31 7.37 29.31
C ALA A 229 -26.45 8.42 29.26
N ALA A 230 -26.83 8.87 28.05
CA ALA A 230 -27.93 9.81 27.89
C ALA A 230 -29.27 9.24 28.38
N ALA A 231 -29.58 7.98 28.07
CA ALA A 231 -30.77 7.29 28.54
C ALA A 231 -30.79 7.15 30.08
N GLY A 232 -29.62 6.79 30.66
CA GLY A 232 -29.44 6.72 32.11
C GLY A 232 -29.69 8.07 32.82
N LEU A 233 -29.12 9.15 32.26
CA LEU A 233 -29.35 10.50 32.78
C LEU A 233 -30.81 10.95 32.65
N ALA A 234 -31.45 10.65 31.52
CA ALA A 234 -32.87 10.95 31.32
C ALA A 234 -33.74 10.16 32.35
N ALA A 235 -33.46 8.89 32.56
CA ALA A 235 -34.16 8.08 33.56
C ALA A 235 -33.97 8.60 34.99
N ALA A 236 -32.72 8.99 35.34
CA ALA A 236 -32.41 9.58 36.64
C ALA A 236 -33.11 10.91 36.86
N ALA A 237 -33.14 11.79 35.84
CA ALA A 237 -33.86 13.06 35.90
C ALA A 237 -35.38 12.85 36.07
N THR A 238 -35.96 11.88 35.33
CA THR A 238 -37.38 11.53 35.45
C THR A 238 -37.69 10.98 36.85
N ALA A 239 -36.88 10.07 37.37
CA ALA A 239 -37.03 9.53 38.71
C ALA A 239 -36.94 10.64 39.78
N GLY A 240 -35.96 11.55 39.65
CA GLY A 240 -35.79 12.71 40.52
C GLY A 240 -37.03 13.64 40.54
N PHE A 241 -37.69 13.80 39.38
CA PHE A 241 -38.91 14.60 39.30
C PHE A 241 -40.08 14.01 40.12
N PHE A 242 -40.16 12.69 40.28
CA PHE A 242 -41.18 12.00 41.04
C PHE A 242 -40.89 11.89 42.54
N VAL A 243 -39.62 12.07 42.97
CA VAL A 243 -39.23 11.95 44.38
C VAL A 243 -39.97 12.95 45.25
N ARG A 244 -40.07 14.20 44.85
CA ARG A 244 -40.72 15.27 45.64
C ARG A 244 -42.21 15.05 45.83
N PRO A 245 -43.02 14.75 44.79
CA PRO A 245 -44.42 14.38 44.96
C PRO A 245 -44.66 13.15 45.87
N LEU A 246 -43.80 12.15 45.79
CA LEU A 246 -43.87 10.96 46.63
C LEU A 246 -43.59 11.27 48.10
N MET A 247 -42.60 12.14 48.38
CA MET A 247 -42.32 12.59 49.78
C MET A 247 -43.45 13.43 50.32
N ASP A 248 -44.07 14.29 49.53
CA ASP A 248 -45.22 15.10 49.95
C ASP A 248 -46.46 14.23 50.22
N MET A 249 -46.70 13.19 49.41
CA MET A 249 -47.78 12.22 49.65
C MET A 249 -47.58 11.40 50.94
N THR A 250 -46.33 10.99 51.23
CA THR A 250 -46.06 10.26 52.48
C THR A 250 -46.17 11.15 53.71
N ALA A 251 -45.80 12.42 53.61
CA ALA A 251 -46.01 13.39 54.72
C ALA A 251 -47.46 13.71 54.97
N MET A 252 -48.35 13.77 53.98
CA MET A 252 -49.77 13.95 54.13
C MET A 252 -50.48 12.74 54.71
N ASN A 253 -50.02 11.50 54.52
CA ASN A 253 -50.60 10.30 55.04
C ASN A 253 -50.16 10.00 56.51
N SER A 254 -49.25 10.77 57.06
CA SER A 254 -48.76 10.63 58.45
C SER A 254 -49.39 11.60 59.46
N VAL A 255 -50.36 12.38 59.00
CA VAL A 255 -51.23 13.26 59.83
C VAL A 255 -52.62 12.63 59.93
#